data_a9fd1d30a3edfbc776aef4d26958d1e4
#
_entry.id   a9fd1d30a3edfbc776aef4d26958d1e4
#
_cell.length_a   1.000
_cell.length_b   1.000
_cell.length_c   1.000
_cell.angle_alpha   90.00
_cell.angle_beta   90.00
_cell.angle_gamma   90.00
#
_symmetry.space_group_name_H-M   'P 1'
#
loop_
_entity.id
_entity.type
_entity.pdbx_description
1 polymer ?
#
loop_
_entity_poly.entity_id
_entity_poly.type
_entity_poly.pdbx_seq_one_letter_code
_entity_poly.pdbx_strand_id
1 'polypeptide(L)'
;MGDWDSALRMVYGTFGAGAFILGSLLAGYYISAFGLRKTLFSLCCAFNIPFLVYFLLALYQPSDLWIIGMAIVSEYLGYGFGFVGLMLFMMQQVAPGKHQMAHYAFATGIMNLGVMLPGMMSGYLSDWLGYRDFFIWVLIATIPAFIVTWLVPFTYPDGKKK
;
A
#
# COMPACT_ATOMS: atom_id res chain seq x y z
N MET A 1 -8.70 27.69 -13.58
CA MET A 1 -8.37 27.05 -12.29
C MET A 1 -9.42 26.05 -11.81
N GLY A 2 -10.67 26.10 -12.23
CA GLY A 2 -11.74 25.22 -11.77
C GLY A 2 -11.83 23.81 -12.37
N ASP A 3 -11.45 23.63 -13.62
CA ASP A 3 -11.69 22.35 -14.33
C ASP A 3 -10.69 21.23 -13.96
N TRP A 4 -9.43 21.57 -13.74
CA TRP A 4 -8.40 20.59 -13.36
C TRP A 4 -8.61 20.03 -11.96
N ASP A 5 -9.00 20.88 -11.01
CA ASP A 5 -9.24 20.46 -9.63
C ASP A 5 -10.47 19.55 -9.53
N SER A 6 -11.51 19.82 -10.33
CA SER A 6 -12.72 18.99 -10.36
C SER A 6 -12.45 17.62 -11.01
N ALA A 7 -11.69 17.58 -12.11
CA ALA A 7 -11.29 16.34 -12.77
C ALA A 7 -10.41 15.47 -11.87
N LEU A 8 -9.43 16.06 -11.20
CA LEU A 8 -8.58 15.33 -10.25
C LEU A 8 -9.37 14.75 -9.08
N ARG A 9 -10.29 15.53 -8.48
CA ARG A 9 -11.16 15.04 -7.40
C ARG A 9 -12.06 13.89 -7.85
N MET A 10 -12.57 13.93 -9.08
CA MET A 10 -13.37 12.85 -9.65
C MET A 10 -12.53 11.58 -9.85
N VAL A 11 -11.30 11.72 -10.37
CA VAL A 11 -10.38 10.58 -10.56
C VAL A 11 -10.02 9.97 -9.21
N TYR A 12 -9.62 10.76 -8.22
CA TYR A 12 -9.31 10.26 -6.88
C TYR A 12 -10.53 9.67 -6.18
N GLY A 13 -11.68 10.36 -6.21
CA GLY A 13 -12.87 9.96 -5.46
C GLY A 13 -13.58 8.74 -6.06
N THR A 14 -13.76 8.71 -7.38
CA THR A 14 -14.59 7.69 -8.03
C THR A 14 -13.76 6.54 -8.55
N PHE A 15 -12.79 6.83 -9.42
CA PHE A 15 -11.96 5.78 -10.04
C PHE A 15 -10.96 5.19 -9.05
N GLY A 16 -10.38 6.00 -8.16
CA GLY A 16 -9.50 5.53 -7.10
C GLY A 16 -10.21 4.57 -6.15
N ALA A 17 -11.41 4.93 -5.66
CA ALA A 17 -12.20 4.05 -4.80
C ALA A 17 -12.57 2.74 -5.49
N GLY A 18 -13.00 2.79 -6.77
CA GLY A 18 -13.26 1.61 -7.57
C GLY A 18 -12.04 0.72 -7.73
N ALA A 19 -10.89 1.31 -8.04
CA ALA A 19 -9.62 0.60 -8.17
C ALA A 19 -9.18 -0.06 -6.85
N PHE A 20 -9.34 0.62 -5.72
CA PHE A 20 -9.06 0.07 -4.39
C PHE A 20 -9.92 -1.16 -4.09
N ILE A 21 -11.23 -1.08 -4.36
CA ILE A 21 -12.15 -2.21 -4.16
C ILE A 21 -11.76 -3.39 -5.05
N LEU A 22 -11.50 -3.14 -6.33
CA LEU A 22 -11.05 -4.18 -7.26
C LEU A 22 -9.73 -4.81 -6.81
N GLY A 23 -8.74 -4.01 -6.42
CA GLY A 23 -7.47 -4.50 -5.89
C GLY A 23 -7.66 -5.37 -4.66
N SER A 24 -8.54 -4.97 -3.75
CA SER A 24 -8.86 -5.72 -2.53
C SER A 24 -9.53 -7.07 -2.83
N LEU A 25 -10.48 -7.11 -3.76
CA LEU A 25 -11.14 -8.35 -4.19
C LEU A 25 -10.17 -9.31 -4.87
N LEU A 26 -9.34 -8.79 -5.77
CA LEU A 26 -8.29 -9.58 -6.44
C LEU A 26 -7.28 -10.14 -5.45
N ALA A 27 -6.87 -9.38 -4.46
CA ALA A 27 -5.99 -9.84 -3.39
C ALA A 27 -6.62 -10.97 -2.56
N GLY A 28 -7.90 -10.80 -2.18
CA GLY A 28 -8.64 -11.82 -1.47
C GLY A 28 -8.72 -13.15 -2.25
N TYR A 29 -9.03 -13.07 -3.53
CA TYR A 29 -9.04 -14.23 -4.41
C TYR A 29 -7.64 -14.87 -4.53
N TYR A 30 -6.62 -14.07 -4.77
CA TYR A 30 -5.23 -14.50 -4.91
C TYR A 30 -4.72 -15.20 -3.65
N ILE A 31 -4.98 -14.61 -2.47
CA ILE A 31 -4.60 -15.22 -1.19
C ILE A 31 -5.39 -16.51 -0.93
N SER A 32 -6.67 -16.57 -1.28
CA SER A 32 -7.48 -17.79 -1.12
C SER A 32 -6.99 -18.93 -1.99
N ALA A 33 -6.49 -18.64 -3.18
CA ALA A 33 -5.98 -19.63 -4.12
C ALA A 33 -4.62 -20.19 -3.71
N PHE A 34 -3.68 -19.32 -3.33
CA PHE A 34 -2.26 -19.68 -3.13
C PHE A 34 -1.83 -19.75 -1.66
N GLY A 35 -2.62 -19.17 -0.74
CA GLY A 35 -2.29 -19.03 0.67
C GLY A 35 -1.48 -17.77 0.97
N LEU A 36 -1.67 -17.23 2.19
CA LEU A 36 -1.07 -15.96 2.61
C LEU A 36 0.47 -16.01 2.61
N ARG A 37 1.04 -17.11 3.10
CA ARG A 37 2.49 -17.29 3.20
C ARG A 37 3.22 -17.13 1.87
N LYS A 38 2.63 -17.67 0.79
CA LYS A 38 3.25 -17.62 -0.54
C LYS A 38 3.03 -16.30 -1.25
N THR A 39 1.93 -15.61 -0.92
CA THR A 39 1.52 -14.39 -1.62
C THR A 39 1.97 -13.12 -0.94
N LEU A 40 2.34 -13.16 0.35
CA LEU A 40 2.64 -11.96 1.14
C LEU A 40 3.74 -11.09 0.50
N PHE A 41 4.79 -11.70 -0.01
CA PHE A 41 5.88 -10.96 -0.66
C PHE A 41 5.41 -10.27 -1.96
N SER A 42 4.63 -10.96 -2.79
CA SER A 42 4.07 -10.36 -4.02
C SER A 42 3.07 -9.24 -3.71
N LEU A 43 2.31 -9.37 -2.62
CA LEU A 43 1.42 -8.32 -2.14
C LEU A 43 2.20 -7.08 -1.64
N CYS A 44 3.32 -7.30 -0.96
CA CYS A 44 4.25 -6.23 -0.58
C CYS A 44 4.83 -5.53 -1.83
N CYS A 45 5.23 -6.28 -2.86
CA CYS A 45 5.68 -5.71 -4.13
C CYS A 45 4.59 -4.85 -4.77
N ALA A 46 3.36 -5.36 -4.88
CA ALA A 46 2.23 -4.63 -5.45
C ALA A 46 1.92 -3.35 -4.68
N PHE A 47 2.03 -3.38 -3.34
CA PHE A 47 1.83 -2.21 -2.48
C PHE A 47 2.89 -1.12 -2.70
N ASN A 48 4.10 -1.50 -3.09
CA ASN A 48 5.21 -0.56 -3.28
C ASN A 48 5.39 -0.08 -4.73
N ILE A 49 4.73 -0.72 -5.73
CA ILE A 49 4.76 -0.28 -7.14
C ILE A 49 4.37 1.20 -7.31
N PRO A 50 3.35 1.74 -6.62
CA PRO A 50 2.98 3.15 -6.72
C PRO A 50 4.11 4.12 -6.43
N PHE A 51 5.00 3.82 -5.50
CA PHE A 51 6.15 4.69 -5.20
C PHE A 51 7.10 4.83 -6.39
N LEU A 52 7.29 3.75 -7.16
CA LEU A 52 8.05 3.79 -8.39
C LEU A 52 7.34 4.64 -9.45
N VAL A 53 6.01 4.51 -9.56
CA VAL A 53 5.21 5.30 -10.49
C VAL A 53 5.31 6.79 -10.16
N TYR A 54 5.23 7.18 -8.89
CA TYR A 54 5.39 8.57 -8.46
C TYR A 54 6.80 9.10 -8.69
N PHE A 55 7.83 8.28 -8.50
CA PHE A 55 9.19 8.65 -8.85
C PHE A 55 9.32 8.98 -10.34
N LEU A 56 8.74 8.15 -11.21
CA LEU A 56 8.74 8.39 -12.65
C LEU A 56 7.94 9.65 -13.01
N LEU A 57 6.79 9.89 -12.37
CA LEU A 57 6.03 11.12 -12.55
C LEU A 57 6.83 12.37 -12.12
N ALA A 58 7.56 12.28 -11.01
CA ALA A 58 8.42 13.36 -10.53
C ALA A 58 9.59 13.64 -11.47
N LEU A 59 10.08 12.60 -12.17
CA LEU A 59 11.20 12.72 -13.12
C LEU A 59 10.76 13.31 -14.46
N TYR A 60 9.64 12.80 -15.01
CA TYR A 60 9.18 13.19 -16.34
C TYR A 60 8.20 14.38 -16.36
N GLN A 61 7.58 14.67 -15.22
CA GLN A 61 6.61 15.76 -15.02
C GLN A 61 5.58 15.90 -16.17
N PRO A 62 4.88 14.81 -16.53
CA PRO A 62 3.92 14.85 -17.61
C PRO A 62 2.77 15.81 -17.28
N SER A 63 2.34 16.60 -18.26
CA SER A 63 1.19 17.51 -18.12
C SER A 63 -0.14 16.85 -18.52
N ASP A 64 -0.10 15.62 -19.05
CA ASP A 64 -1.27 14.91 -19.52
C ASP A 64 -2.09 14.33 -18.35
N LEU A 65 -3.36 14.75 -18.26
CA LEU A 65 -4.30 14.29 -17.22
C LEU A 65 -4.52 12.76 -17.26
N TRP A 66 -4.48 12.16 -18.46
CA TRP A 66 -4.62 10.71 -18.60
C TRP A 66 -3.48 9.93 -17.95
N ILE A 67 -2.23 10.39 -18.09
CA ILE A 67 -1.07 9.76 -17.49
C ILE A 67 -1.16 9.85 -15.97
N ILE A 68 -1.51 11.02 -15.44
CA ILE A 68 -1.70 11.24 -14.01
C ILE A 68 -2.86 10.39 -13.49
N GLY A 69 -3.98 10.34 -14.22
CA GLY A 69 -5.15 9.52 -13.86
C GLY A 69 -4.84 8.02 -13.80
N MET A 70 -4.11 7.50 -14.78
CA MET A 70 -3.66 6.10 -14.80
C MET A 70 -2.72 5.78 -13.63
N ALA A 71 -1.84 6.70 -13.29
CA ALA A 71 -0.95 6.56 -12.13
C ALA A 71 -1.74 6.45 -10.82
N ILE A 72 -2.76 7.31 -10.64
CA ILE A 72 -3.65 7.30 -9.47
C ILE A 72 -4.43 5.98 -9.39
N VAL A 73 -5.02 5.53 -10.47
CA VAL A 73 -5.77 4.25 -10.52
C VAL A 73 -4.85 3.08 -10.17
N SER A 74 -3.62 3.06 -10.72
CA SER A 74 -2.61 2.06 -10.42
C SER A 74 -2.20 2.06 -8.93
N GLU A 75 -2.06 3.26 -8.35
CA GLU A 75 -1.78 3.43 -6.91
C GLU A 75 -2.87 2.79 -6.06
N TYR A 76 -4.12 3.18 -6.27
CA TYR A 76 -5.22 2.69 -5.46
C TYR A 76 -5.45 1.19 -5.62
N LEU A 77 -5.23 0.66 -6.82
CA LEU A 77 -5.31 -0.78 -7.07
C LEU A 77 -4.19 -1.53 -6.31
N GLY A 78 -2.94 -1.08 -6.41
CA GLY A 78 -1.81 -1.65 -5.69
C GLY A 78 -1.96 -1.51 -4.16
N TYR A 79 -2.48 -0.37 -3.71
CA TYR A 79 -2.78 -0.12 -2.30
C TYR A 79 -3.84 -1.08 -1.77
N GLY A 80 -4.98 -1.23 -2.47
CA GLY A 80 -6.03 -2.17 -2.09
C GLY A 80 -5.53 -3.62 -2.10
N PHE A 81 -4.72 -3.99 -3.09
CA PHE A 81 -4.15 -5.31 -3.23
C PHE A 81 -3.21 -5.67 -2.06
N GLY A 82 -2.29 -4.78 -1.70
CA GLY A 82 -1.34 -5.01 -0.61
C GLY A 82 -1.94 -4.88 0.78
N PHE A 83 -2.91 -3.96 0.94
CA PHE A 83 -3.56 -3.70 2.23
C PHE A 83 -4.29 -4.93 2.78
N VAL A 84 -5.00 -5.67 1.93
CA VAL A 84 -5.68 -6.92 2.32
C VAL A 84 -4.68 -7.96 2.83
N GLY A 85 -3.51 -8.06 2.18
CA GLY A 85 -2.45 -8.95 2.65
C GLY A 85 -1.96 -8.63 4.05
N LEU A 86 -1.73 -7.33 4.32
CA LEU A 86 -1.30 -6.85 5.63
C LEU A 86 -2.36 -7.10 6.71
N MET A 87 -3.64 -6.82 6.41
CA MET A 87 -4.76 -7.06 7.32
C MET A 87 -4.89 -8.53 7.67
N LEU A 88 -4.85 -9.41 6.68
CA LEU A 88 -4.92 -10.86 6.91
C LEU A 88 -3.70 -11.38 7.67
N PHE A 89 -2.50 -10.86 7.40
CA PHE A 89 -1.32 -11.18 8.16
C PHE A 89 -1.47 -10.81 9.64
N MET A 90 -1.94 -9.59 9.94
CA MET A 90 -2.19 -9.15 11.31
C MET A 90 -3.22 -10.06 12.01
N MET A 91 -4.29 -10.44 11.32
CA MET A 91 -5.33 -11.30 11.90
C MET A 91 -4.86 -12.73 12.15
N GLN A 92 -4.07 -13.30 11.23
CA GLN A 92 -3.72 -14.72 11.27
C GLN A 92 -2.42 -15.00 12.01
N GLN A 93 -1.43 -14.11 11.95
CA GLN A 93 -0.10 -14.34 12.47
C GLN A 93 0.21 -13.51 13.73
N VAL A 94 -0.31 -12.28 13.82
CA VAL A 94 0.00 -11.38 14.95
C VAL A 94 -1.05 -11.49 16.05
N ALA A 95 -2.31 -11.67 15.68
CA ALA A 95 -3.44 -11.65 16.61
C ALA A 95 -4.22 -12.98 16.71
N PRO A 96 -3.60 -14.16 16.71
CA PRO A 96 -4.34 -15.41 16.89
C PRO A 96 -4.72 -15.63 18.37
N GLY A 97 -5.80 -16.37 18.61
CA GLY A 97 -6.15 -16.89 19.93
C GLY A 97 -7.28 -16.14 20.65
N LYS A 98 -7.38 -16.36 21.97
CA LYS A 98 -8.53 -15.92 22.80
C LYS A 98 -8.73 -14.39 22.82
N HIS A 99 -7.66 -13.61 22.71
CA HIS A 99 -7.68 -12.14 22.75
C HIS A 99 -7.43 -11.50 21.38
N GLN A 100 -7.84 -12.17 20.32
CA GLN A 100 -7.62 -11.77 18.93
C GLN A 100 -7.98 -10.30 18.65
N MET A 101 -9.13 -9.84 19.13
CA MET A 101 -9.59 -8.48 18.87
C MET A 101 -8.69 -7.42 19.51
N ALA A 102 -8.21 -7.65 20.75
CA ALA A 102 -7.33 -6.72 21.43
C ALA A 102 -5.96 -6.66 20.76
N HIS A 103 -5.38 -7.81 20.40
CA HIS A 103 -4.10 -7.86 19.69
C HIS A 103 -4.20 -7.23 18.29
N TYR A 104 -5.29 -7.49 17.58
CA TYR A 104 -5.53 -6.88 16.27
C TYR A 104 -5.68 -5.36 16.36
N ALA A 105 -6.45 -4.85 17.34
CA ALA A 105 -6.59 -3.41 17.57
C ALA A 105 -5.24 -2.74 17.89
N PHE A 106 -4.41 -3.39 18.70
CA PHE A 106 -3.07 -2.90 19.01
C PHE A 106 -2.17 -2.88 17.76
N ALA A 107 -2.14 -3.96 16.99
CA ALA A 107 -1.38 -4.04 15.74
C ALA A 107 -1.83 -2.96 14.72
N THR A 108 -3.15 -2.74 14.60
CA THR A 108 -3.71 -1.69 13.75
C THR A 108 -3.32 -0.29 14.24
N GLY A 109 -3.26 -0.08 15.55
CA GLY A 109 -2.77 1.17 16.14
C GLY A 109 -1.30 1.45 15.76
N ILE A 110 -0.43 0.44 15.86
CA ILE A 110 0.98 0.56 15.43
C ILE A 110 1.07 0.82 13.91
N MET A 111 0.27 0.12 13.10
CA MET A 111 0.19 0.35 11.66
C MET A 111 -0.16 1.81 11.34
N ASN A 112 -1.18 2.36 12.02
CA ASN A 112 -1.58 3.75 11.82
C ASN A 112 -0.47 4.74 12.24
N LEU A 113 0.24 4.49 13.33
CA LEU A 113 1.41 5.30 13.69
C LEU A 113 2.49 5.25 12.60
N GLY A 114 2.74 4.07 12.02
CA GLY A 114 3.68 3.89 10.92
C GLY A 114 3.29 4.65 9.65
N VAL A 115 2.01 4.93 9.43
CA VAL A 115 1.53 5.77 8.33
C VAL A 115 1.57 7.27 8.69
N MET A 116 1.12 7.61 9.90
CA MET A 116 0.98 9.01 10.34
C MET A 116 2.34 9.69 10.50
N LEU A 117 3.32 9.03 11.13
CA LEU A 117 4.62 9.64 11.41
C LEU A 117 5.37 10.05 10.11
N PRO A 118 5.56 9.15 9.13
CA PRO A 118 6.14 9.55 7.85
C PRO A 118 5.29 10.58 7.10
N GLY A 119 3.95 10.46 7.17
CA GLY A 119 3.04 11.42 6.57
C GLY A 119 3.23 12.85 7.10
N MET A 120 3.40 13.01 8.42
CA MET A 120 3.67 14.32 9.04
C MET A 120 5.02 14.90 8.63
N MET A 121 6.02 14.05 8.40
CA MET A 121 7.38 14.47 8.04
C MET A 121 7.55 14.68 6.53
N SER A 122 6.69 14.07 5.70
CA SER A 122 6.84 14.04 4.25
C SER A 122 6.84 15.42 3.61
N GLY A 123 5.97 16.33 4.07
CA GLY A 123 5.92 17.71 3.59
C GLY A 123 7.25 18.44 3.82
N TYR A 124 7.73 18.41 5.06
CA TYR A 124 9.00 19.04 5.42
C TYR A 124 10.20 18.44 4.65
N LEU A 125 10.23 17.12 4.51
CA LEU A 125 11.29 16.43 3.76
C LEU A 125 11.23 16.77 2.25
N SER A 126 10.04 16.85 1.65
CA SER A 126 9.88 17.20 0.25
C SER A 126 10.29 18.64 -0.04
N ASP A 127 10.01 19.56 0.89
CA ASP A 127 10.43 20.97 0.77
C ASP A 127 11.95 21.13 0.87
N TRP A 128 12.59 20.32 1.71
CA TRP A 128 14.04 20.38 1.92
C TRP A 128 14.85 19.66 0.84
N LEU A 129 14.40 18.47 0.40
CA LEU A 129 15.11 17.65 -0.59
C LEU A 129 14.71 17.99 -2.03
N GLY A 130 13.53 18.58 -2.24
CA GLY A 130 12.89 18.67 -3.55
C GLY A 130 12.21 17.36 -3.96
N TYR A 131 11.23 17.45 -4.86
CA TYR A 131 10.37 16.32 -5.22
C TYR A 131 11.12 15.09 -5.74
N ARG A 132 12.15 15.29 -6.57
CA ARG A 132 12.92 14.19 -7.16
C ARG A 132 13.67 13.40 -6.09
N ASP A 133 14.43 14.06 -5.25
CA ASP A 133 15.27 13.41 -4.26
C ASP A 133 14.46 12.86 -3.11
N PHE A 134 13.32 13.49 -2.81
CA PHE A 134 12.32 12.95 -1.89
C PHE A 134 11.80 11.56 -2.34
N PHE A 135 11.43 11.38 -3.61
CA PHE A 135 10.98 10.07 -4.08
C PHE A 135 12.10 9.02 -4.17
N ILE A 136 13.35 9.43 -4.44
CA ILE A 136 14.51 8.54 -4.30
C ILE A 136 14.65 8.06 -2.85
N TRP A 137 14.52 8.99 -1.89
CA TRP A 137 14.55 8.65 -0.47
C TRP A 137 13.41 7.69 -0.08
N VAL A 138 12.19 7.93 -0.57
CA VAL A 138 11.05 7.03 -0.37
C VAL A 138 11.35 5.62 -0.89
N LEU A 139 11.89 5.48 -2.10
CA LEU A 139 12.26 4.18 -2.67
C LEU A 139 13.30 3.46 -1.80
N ILE A 140 14.31 4.17 -1.28
CA ILE A 140 15.29 3.59 -0.36
C ILE A 140 14.60 3.16 0.94
N ALA A 141 13.67 3.95 1.47
CA ALA A 141 12.91 3.66 2.67
C ALA A 141 11.97 2.44 2.53
N THR A 142 11.66 1.98 1.31
CA THR A 142 10.89 0.75 1.11
C THR A 142 11.73 -0.52 1.28
N ILE A 143 13.06 -0.44 1.18
CA ILE A 143 13.95 -1.61 1.28
C ILE A 143 13.75 -2.39 2.60
N PRO A 144 13.71 -1.76 3.77
CA PRO A 144 13.41 -2.45 5.03
C PRO A 144 12.08 -3.21 5.01
N ALA A 145 11.04 -2.67 4.34
CA ALA A 145 9.75 -3.34 4.24
C ALA A 145 9.85 -4.67 3.46
N PHE A 146 10.61 -4.71 2.38
CA PHE A 146 10.87 -5.95 1.63
C PHE A 146 11.66 -6.96 2.45
N ILE A 147 12.70 -6.52 3.15
CA ILE A 147 13.53 -7.37 4.01
C ILE A 147 12.68 -7.98 5.13
N VAL A 148 11.89 -7.17 5.83
CA VAL A 148 11.02 -7.65 6.90
C VAL A 148 9.97 -8.61 6.37
N THR A 149 9.35 -8.32 5.22
CA THR A 149 8.35 -9.20 4.60
C THR A 149 8.95 -10.54 4.19
N TRP A 150 10.20 -10.55 3.74
CA TRP A 150 10.91 -11.79 3.40
C TRP A 150 11.25 -12.63 4.63
N LEU A 151 11.66 -11.99 5.72
CA LEU A 151 12.11 -12.63 6.95
C LEU A 151 10.98 -12.96 7.93
N VAL A 152 9.77 -12.48 7.68
CA VAL A 152 8.65 -12.62 8.61
C VAL A 152 8.32 -14.08 8.87
N PRO A 153 8.29 -14.53 10.16
CA PRO A 153 7.95 -15.91 10.49
C PRO A 153 6.45 -16.16 10.37
N PHE A 154 6.09 -17.30 9.79
CA PHE A 154 4.73 -17.83 9.79
C PHE A 154 4.62 -18.92 10.84
N THR A 155 4.11 -18.58 12.00
CA THR A 155 4.01 -19.49 13.16
C THR A 155 2.71 -20.31 13.11
N TYR A 156 1.65 -19.73 12.56
CA TYR A 156 0.34 -20.38 12.49
C TYR A 156 0.06 -20.83 11.06
N PRO A 157 -0.62 -22.00 10.89
CA PRO A 157 -0.96 -22.49 9.56
C PRO A 157 -1.91 -21.49 8.86
N ASP A 158 -1.72 -21.33 7.56
CA ASP A 158 -2.67 -20.58 6.72
C ASP A 158 -4.08 -21.15 6.94
N GLY A 159 -5.05 -20.28 7.21
CA GLY A 159 -6.42 -20.65 7.56
C GLY A 159 -7.21 -21.42 6.48
N LYS A 160 -6.54 -22.17 5.61
CA LYS A 160 -7.17 -23.15 4.72
C LYS A 160 -7.73 -24.29 5.58
N LYS A 161 -9.01 -24.15 5.97
CA LYS A 161 -9.82 -25.35 6.25
C LYS A 161 -9.83 -26.19 4.98
N LYS A 162 -9.35 -27.44 5.11
CA LYS A 162 -9.59 -28.47 4.09
C LYS A 162 -11.07 -28.65 3.85
#